data_8436788059c825769ec772e8f87f872d
#
_entry.id   8436788059c825769ec772e8f87f872d
#
_cell.length_a   1.000
_cell.length_b   1.000
_cell.length_c   1.000
_cell.angle_alpha   90.00
_cell.angle_beta   90.00
_cell.angle_gamma   90.00
#
_symmetry.space_group_name_H-M   'P 1'
#
loop_
_entity.id
_entity.type
_entity.pdbx_description
1 polymer ?
#
loop_
_entity_poly.entity_id
_entity_poly.type
_entity_poly.pdbx_seq_one_letter_code
_entity_poly.pdbx_strand_id
1 'polypeptide(L)'
;IISDLPENTGYFEDFSSNFSDGKPEINRTHPFQTLDTFCTTYPPVKEEIVPATVEVKRGDSLAKIASKHDLTLEEILEMNEIANPNLIFIGQEIRVGEDLQIGLGPQSTGRGITENSVSIVNIETSTDELQTLSFEDFSGDTSEIFSAFIKILNEECGGFHGRKIDLQEITTFPLEAFDIDTSTLGTIACLNATKDIPSVIVVDISRFSGPLENCIVNEQKTALVTTKVLPSQNSIASDNRLLLDSFSTEQAFSLMLMFAEEKGLLTNRSIAIVADDSLGNYESVITGLVEPLRELNYDPEFHFLNCEGGIFCNIGIEKTIDAFIENPPDVLFPTLNPVSLPEFLTQMMSNDIAKPQIIQSAFNQQDDELSTNHIFNYGGSEVADYYNGTIIFSHPYVEGQRIFESQFSPFEEMCIKEYSRVSDLDQHSIDPRRTETVLKICSITRYIARALYDAGVNPSRRIIHDSLSSLGSVDSPGLSFGSFTLNKPTRPSSIQHMEYQFPCAISEEAESQNYSGCILPISNPENIFTN
;
A
#
# COMPACT_ATOMS: atom_id res chain seq x y z
N ILE A 1 15.77 6.36 18.99
CA ILE A 1 15.36 5.00 19.41
C ILE A 1 15.63 4.09 18.22
N ILE A 2 16.91 3.72 18.03
CA ILE A 2 17.40 2.89 16.91
C ILE A 2 18.28 1.79 17.55
N SER A 3 17.76 1.03 18.50
CA SER A 3 18.60 0.03 19.18
C SER A 3 18.19 -1.43 18.96
N ASP A 4 17.17 -1.72 18.15
CA ASP A 4 16.65 -3.09 18.02
C ASP A 4 16.48 -3.59 16.58
N LEU A 5 17.35 -3.15 15.66
CA LEU A 5 17.51 -3.85 14.39
C LEU A 5 18.57 -4.94 14.58
N PRO A 6 18.32 -6.19 14.14
CA PRO A 6 19.33 -7.24 14.24
C PRO A 6 20.60 -6.84 13.45
N GLU A 7 21.75 -6.96 14.09
CA GLU A 7 23.08 -6.56 13.61
C GLU A 7 23.58 -7.32 12.34
N ASN A 8 22.73 -7.94 11.58
CA ASN A 8 23.10 -8.73 10.41
C ASN A 8 22.30 -8.40 9.15
N THR A 9 22.08 -7.13 8.90
CA THR A 9 21.64 -6.67 7.59
C THR A 9 22.80 -6.07 6.81
N GLY A 10 23.76 -6.93 6.41
CA GLY A 10 24.83 -6.58 5.46
C GLY A 10 24.33 -6.26 4.05
N TYR A 11 23.14 -5.67 3.94
CA TYR A 11 22.42 -5.39 2.70
C TYR A 11 22.57 -3.94 2.22
N PHE A 12 23.22 -3.08 2.99
CA PHE A 12 23.20 -1.65 2.71
C PHE A 12 24.52 -1.06 2.15
N GLU A 13 25.56 -1.89 1.96
CA GLU A 13 26.87 -1.31 1.62
C GLU A 13 27.15 -1.09 0.12
N ASP A 14 26.29 -1.51 -0.84
CA ASP A 14 26.67 -1.47 -2.25
C ASP A 14 25.68 -0.79 -3.23
N PHE A 15 24.87 0.14 -2.79
CA PHE A 15 24.01 0.89 -3.73
C PHE A 15 24.73 2.01 -4.50
N SER A 16 25.93 2.39 -4.09
CA SER A 16 26.59 3.60 -4.64
C SER A 16 27.59 3.35 -5.76
N SER A 17 27.91 2.11 -6.13
CA SER A 17 29.08 1.87 -6.97
C SER A 17 28.86 1.18 -8.33
N ASN A 18 27.67 0.72 -8.69
CA ASN A 18 27.51 -0.05 -9.93
C ASN A 18 26.47 0.55 -10.88
N PHE A 19 26.80 1.72 -11.43
CA PHE A 19 26.15 2.20 -12.63
C PHE A 19 27.15 2.13 -13.79
N SER A 20 27.09 1.09 -14.59
CA SER A 20 27.68 1.10 -15.92
C SER A 20 26.58 1.53 -16.89
N ASP A 21 26.84 2.53 -17.69
CA ASP A 21 25.95 3.06 -18.74
C ASP A 21 24.63 3.71 -18.27
N GLY A 22 24.59 4.23 -17.03
CA GLY A 22 23.41 4.93 -16.51
C GLY A 22 22.24 4.04 -16.12
N LYS A 23 22.42 2.72 -16.11
CA LYS A 23 21.42 1.75 -15.64
C LYS A 23 21.89 1.05 -14.37
N PRO A 24 21.02 0.89 -13.35
CA PRO A 24 21.41 0.18 -12.14
C PRO A 24 21.63 -1.31 -12.43
N GLU A 25 22.83 -1.83 -12.18
CA GLU A 25 23.05 -3.28 -12.07
C GLU A 25 22.52 -3.75 -10.71
N ILE A 26 21.44 -4.52 -10.73
CA ILE A 26 20.77 -4.99 -9.52
C ILE A 26 21.32 -6.36 -9.15
N ASN A 27 22.24 -6.40 -8.23
CA ASN A 27 22.66 -7.65 -7.60
C ASN A 27 21.89 -7.81 -6.27
N ARG A 28 20.65 -8.29 -6.35
CA ARG A 28 19.78 -8.49 -5.17
C ARG A 28 19.79 -9.92 -4.73
N THR A 29 20.51 -10.24 -3.69
CA THR A 29 20.32 -11.47 -2.92
C THR A 29 19.41 -11.18 -1.73
N HIS A 30 18.11 -11.06 -1.95
CA HIS A 30 17.14 -11.01 -0.86
C HIS A 30 16.92 -12.45 -0.34
N PRO A 31 16.84 -12.70 0.98
CA PRO A 31 16.62 -14.05 1.51
C PRO A 31 15.33 -14.72 1.05
N PHE A 32 14.41 -13.95 0.47
CA PHE A 32 13.16 -14.42 -0.12
C PHE A 32 13.14 -14.44 -1.65
N GLN A 33 14.26 -14.10 -2.31
CA GLN A 33 14.38 -14.02 -3.78
C GLN A 33 14.86 -15.31 -4.46
N THR A 34 15.09 -16.39 -3.73
CA THR A 34 15.45 -17.67 -4.32
C THR A 34 14.23 -18.42 -4.85
N LEU A 35 13.38 -17.72 -5.63
CA LEU A 35 12.12 -18.30 -6.08
C LEU A 35 12.21 -18.69 -7.53
N ASP A 36 12.39 -19.97 -7.76
CA ASP A 36 12.16 -20.56 -9.06
C ASP A 36 10.66 -20.62 -9.41
N THR A 37 9.78 -20.52 -8.39
CA THR A 37 8.32 -20.55 -8.57
C THR A 37 7.59 -19.67 -7.54
N PHE A 38 6.39 -19.20 -7.88
CA PHE A 38 5.52 -18.39 -7.03
C PHE A 38 5.16 -19.10 -5.69
N CYS A 39 5.15 -20.43 -5.67
CA CYS A 39 4.78 -21.24 -4.50
C CYS A 39 5.94 -21.57 -3.54
N THR A 40 7.19 -21.38 -3.93
CA THR A 40 8.35 -21.95 -3.17
C THR A 40 8.86 -21.10 -2.02
N THR A 41 8.13 -20.06 -1.63
CA THR A 41 8.59 -19.05 -0.69
C THR A 41 8.43 -19.37 0.77
N TYR A 42 7.69 -20.40 1.10
CA TYR A 42 7.27 -20.60 2.48
C TYR A 42 7.97 -21.80 3.08
N PRO A 43 8.78 -21.60 4.15
CA PRO A 43 9.31 -22.73 4.88
C PRO A 43 8.14 -23.56 5.43
N PRO A 44 8.25 -24.89 5.49
CA PRO A 44 7.22 -25.70 6.11
C PRO A 44 6.98 -25.22 7.55
N VAL A 45 5.71 -25.18 7.96
CA VAL A 45 5.36 -24.87 9.35
C VAL A 45 6.10 -25.87 10.22
N LYS A 46 6.92 -25.38 11.13
CA LYS A 46 7.39 -26.22 12.23
C LYS A 46 6.16 -26.57 13.05
N GLU A 47 5.85 -27.85 13.15
CA GLU A 47 4.84 -28.30 14.08
C GLU A 47 5.27 -27.86 15.48
N GLU A 48 4.66 -26.79 15.98
CA GLU A 48 4.85 -26.39 17.37
C GLU A 48 4.03 -27.35 18.22
N ILE A 49 4.72 -28.13 19.01
CA ILE A 49 4.09 -28.96 20.04
C ILE A 49 3.61 -28.01 21.12
N VAL A 50 2.34 -27.61 21.06
CA VAL A 50 1.72 -26.83 22.13
C VAL A 50 1.31 -27.80 23.24
N PRO A 51 1.89 -27.67 24.44
CA PRO A 51 1.51 -28.53 25.55
C PRO A 51 0.03 -28.34 25.90
N ALA A 52 -0.72 -29.43 26.00
CA ALA A 52 -2.09 -29.39 26.47
C ALA A 52 -2.12 -28.90 27.92
N THR A 53 -2.81 -27.79 28.14
CA THR A 53 -3.00 -27.21 29.48
C THR A 53 -4.47 -27.21 29.88
N VAL A 54 -4.71 -27.33 31.19
CA VAL A 54 -6.04 -27.24 31.81
C VAL A 54 -5.99 -26.17 32.89
N GLU A 55 -6.92 -25.23 32.85
CA GLU A 55 -7.10 -24.23 33.90
C GLU A 55 -7.77 -24.87 35.14
N VAL A 56 -7.15 -24.70 36.31
CA VAL A 56 -7.67 -25.18 37.57
C VAL A 56 -8.93 -24.42 37.97
N LYS A 57 -10.02 -25.14 38.19
CA LYS A 57 -11.30 -24.61 38.61
C LYS A 57 -11.57 -24.91 40.10
N ARG A 58 -12.54 -24.22 40.68
CA ARG A 58 -12.94 -24.41 42.07
C ARG A 58 -13.39 -25.86 42.33
N GLY A 59 -12.69 -26.55 43.23
CA GLY A 59 -12.94 -27.95 43.58
C GLY A 59 -12.09 -28.96 42.85
N ASP A 60 -11.17 -28.50 42.00
CA ASP A 60 -10.16 -29.36 41.38
C ASP A 60 -9.04 -29.72 42.34
N SER A 61 -8.42 -30.85 42.09
CA SER A 61 -7.16 -31.29 42.66
C SER A 61 -6.32 -31.93 41.57
N LEU A 62 -4.98 -31.90 41.72
CA LEU A 62 -4.10 -32.52 40.73
C LEU A 62 -4.44 -33.98 40.46
N ALA A 63 -4.81 -34.74 41.48
CA ALA A 63 -5.24 -36.14 41.30
C ALA A 63 -6.52 -36.29 40.45
N LYS A 64 -7.48 -35.35 40.59
CA LYS A 64 -8.68 -35.36 39.74
C LYS A 64 -8.37 -34.94 38.31
N ILE A 65 -7.49 -33.94 38.15
CA ILE A 65 -7.06 -33.49 36.82
C ILE A 65 -6.30 -34.63 36.13
N ALA A 66 -5.33 -35.24 36.80
CA ALA A 66 -4.56 -36.39 36.29
C ALA A 66 -5.47 -37.52 35.85
N SER A 67 -6.39 -37.97 36.73
CA SER A 67 -7.35 -39.04 36.40
C SER A 67 -8.28 -38.71 35.23
N LYS A 68 -8.63 -37.46 35.04
CA LYS A 68 -9.47 -37.01 33.92
C LYS A 68 -8.73 -37.05 32.58
N HIS A 69 -7.42 -37.00 32.61
CA HIS A 69 -6.56 -36.99 31.43
C HIS A 69 -5.71 -38.26 31.29
N ASP A 70 -6.16 -39.35 31.96
CA ASP A 70 -5.48 -40.66 31.94
C ASP A 70 -4.00 -40.63 32.38
N LEU A 71 -3.65 -39.68 33.25
CA LEU A 71 -2.32 -39.50 33.81
C LEU A 71 -2.28 -39.99 35.26
N THR A 72 -1.12 -40.45 35.69
CA THR A 72 -0.83 -40.61 37.10
C THR A 72 -0.52 -39.28 37.80
N LEU A 73 -0.68 -39.22 39.11
CA LEU A 73 -0.32 -38.01 39.88
C LEU A 73 1.20 -37.71 39.74
N GLU A 74 2.03 -38.72 39.61
CA GLU A 74 3.45 -38.58 39.47
C GLU A 74 3.86 -37.95 38.12
N GLU A 75 3.23 -38.39 37.01
CA GLU A 75 3.43 -37.81 35.68
C GLU A 75 3.00 -36.35 35.61
N ILE A 76 1.86 -35.98 36.19
CA ILE A 76 1.39 -34.59 36.17
C ILE A 76 2.26 -33.66 37.04
N LEU A 77 2.81 -34.18 38.12
CA LEU A 77 3.74 -33.46 38.97
C LEU A 77 5.07 -33.19 38.27
N GLU A 78 5.58 -34.19 37.58
CA GLU A 78 6.85 -34.12 36.85
C GLU A 78 6.72 -33.14 35.66
N MET A 79 5.62 -33.24 34.88
CA MET A 79 5.35 -32.34 33.75
C MET A 79 5.23 -30.86 34.12
N ASN A 80 4.85 -30.56 35.36
CA ASN A 80 4.56 -29.20 35.81
C ASN A 80 5.56 -28.67 36.87
N GLU A 81 6.59 -29.43 37.18
CA GLU A 81 7.56 -29.08 38.24
C GLU A 81 6.91 -28.69 39.56
N ILE A 82 5.76 -29.31 39.92
CA ILE A 82 5.02 -29.00 41.12
C ILE A 82 5.56 -29.78 42.30
N ALA A 83 6.22 -29.10 43.21
CA ALA A 83 6.82 -29.70 44.41
C ALA A 83 5.78 -30.20 45.45
N ASN A 84 4.60 -29.60 45.49
CA ASN A 84 3.56 -29.95 46.45
C ASN A 84 2.19 -30.11 45.76
N PRO A 85 1.68 -31.37 45.65
CA PRO A 85 0.44 -31.65 44.92
C PRO A 85 -0.82 -31.00 45.52
N ASN A 86 -0.73 -30.51 46.76
CA ASN A 86 -1.85 -29.84 47.43
C ASN A 86 -1.86 -28.32 47.24
N LEU A 87 -0.88 -27.76 46.54
CA LEU A 87 -0.74 -26.33 46.28
C LEU A 87 -0.99 -26.00 44.81
N ILE A 88 -2.24 -26.06 44.40
CA ILE A 88 -2.69 -25.52 43.10
C ILE A 88 -3.71 -24.42 43.33
N PHE A 89 -3.76 -23.43 42.46
CA PHE A 89 -4.57 -22.25 42.60
C PHE A 89 -5.63 -22.19 41.46
N ILE A 90 -6.81 -21.67 41.77
CA ILE A 90 -7.83 -21.42 40.76
C ILE A 90 -7.28 -20.45 39.71
N GLY A 91 -7.41 -20.76 38.42
CA GLY A 91 -6.82 -20.02 37.31
C GLY A 91 -5.38 -20.43 36.96
N GLN A 92 -4.78 -21.36 37.72
CA GLN A 92 -3.48 -21.90 37.37
C GLN A 92 -3.62 -22.85 36.15
N GLU A 93 -2.74 -22.69 35.19
CA GLU A 93 -2.64 -23.64 34.06
C GLU A 93 -1.80 -24.86 34.46
N ILE A 94 -2.34 -26.02 34.28
CA ILE A 94 -1.68 -27.31 34.54
C ILE A 94 -1.50 -28.03 33.21
N ARG A 95 -0.26 -28.38 32.90
CA ARG A 95 0.11 -29.20 31.74
C ARG A 95 -0.36 -30.63 31.97
N VAL A 96 -1.16 -31.15 31.05
CA VAL A 96 -1.79 -32.48 31.16
C VAL A 96 -1.40 -33.43 30.03
N GLY A 97 -0.43 -33.07 29.24
CA GLY A 97 0.12 -33.86 28.14
C GLY A 97 0.80 -33.00 27.09
N GLU A 98 1.43 -33.65 26.15
CA GLU A 98 1.80 -33.05 24.88
C GLU A 98 0.65 -33.42 23.93
N ASP A 99 -0.25 -32.50 23.63
CA ASP A 99 -1.09 -32.68 22.46
C ASP A 99 -0.17 -32.53 21.26
N LEU A 100 0.24 -33.64 20.73
CA LEU A 100 0.51 -33.74 19.33
C LEU A 100 -0.81 -33.32 18.66
N GLN A 101 -0.91 -32.06 18.25
CA GLN A 101 -1.93 -31.67 17.28
C GLN A 101 -1.58 -32.35 15.94
N ILE A 102 -1.50 -33.67 15.97
CA ILE A 102 -1.51 -34.51 14.79
C ILE A 102 -2.92 -34.37 14.24
N GLY A 103 -3.10 -33.34 13.37
CA GLY A 103 -4.17 -33.36 12.41
C GLY A 103 -5.56 -33.07 12.90
N LEU A 104 -5.78 -32.05 13.74
CA LEU A 104 -7.02 -31.29 13.57
C LEU A 104 -6.81 -30.49 12.29
N GLY A 105 -7.45 -30.96 11.21
CA GLY A 105 -7.52 -30.21 9.97
C GLY A 105 -8.02 -28.77 10.22
N PRO A 106 -8.02 -27.93 9.21
CA PRO A 106 -8.48 -26.55 9.36
C PRO A 106 -9.90 -26.49 9.91
N GLN A 107 -10.13 -25.62 10.89
CA GLN A 107 -11.42 -25.41 11.54
C GLN A 107 -11.93 -24.00 11.29
N SER A 108 -13.24 -23.80 11.34
CA SER A 108 -13.80 -22.46 11.36
C SER A 108 -13.42 -21.77 12.67
N THR A 109 -12.62 -20.70 12.60
CA THR A 109 -12.08 -20.00 13.77
C THR A 109 -12.65 -18.60 13.95
N GLY A 110 -13.55 -18.19 13.06
CA GLY A 110 -14.19 -16.88 13.15
C GLY A 110 -14.82 -16.43 11.85
N ARG A 111 -15.35 -15.22 11.87
CA ARG A 111 -15.98 -14.59 10.71
C ARG A 111 -14.98 -14.46 9.56
N GLY A 112 -15.32 -14.99 8.39
CA GLY A 112 -14.47 -15.00 7.19
C GLY A 112 -13.40 -16.09 7.17
N ILE A 113 -13.33 -16.96 8.20
CA ILE A 113 -12.42 -18.10 8.25
C ILE A 113 -13.24 -19.36 8.43
N THR A 114 -13.33 -20.16 7.38
CA THR A 114 -14.03 -21.46 7.39
C THR A 114 -13.02 -22.60 7.44
N GLU A 115 -13.51 -23.83 7.45
CA GLU A 115 -12.65 -25.02 7.32
C GLU A 115 -11.95 -25.08 5.96
N ASN A 116 -12.53 -24.47 4.92
CA ASN A 116 -12.07 -24.61 3.54
C ASN A 116 -11.55 -23.30 2.93
N SER A 117 -11.81 -22.13 3.56
CA SER A 117 -11.48 -20.84 2.96
C SER A 117 -11.19 -19.75 3.97
N VAL A 118 -10.45 -18.74 3.49
CA VAL A 118 -10.28 -17.43 4.11
C VAL A 118 -10.80 -16.39 3.13
N SER A 119 -11.78 -15.58 3.56
CA SER A 119 -12.42 -14.58 2.72
C SER A 119 -11.61 -13.28 2.71
N ILE A 120 -11.32 -12.80 1.50
CA ILE A 120 -10.59 -11.55 1.22
C ILE A 120 -11.41 -10.74 0.22
N VAL A 121 -11.45 -9.43 0.40
CA VAL A 121 -12.13 -8.53 -0.52
C VAL A 121 -11.11 -7.63 -1.19
N ASN A 122 -11.22 -7.46 -2.50
CA ASN A 122 -10.59 -6.41 -3.28
C ASN A 122 -11.60 -5.30 -3.57
N ILE A 123 -11.23 -4.05 -3.33
CA ILE A 123 -12.01 -2.86 -3.72
C ILE A 123 -11.29 -2.18 -4.87
N GLU A 124 -11.97 -2.04 -5.97
CA GLU A 124 -11.47 -1.40 -7.19
C GLU A 124 -12.40 -0.28 -7.67
N THR A 125 -11.98 0.46 -8.66
CA THR A 125 -12.77 1.53 -9.28
C THR A 125 -13.26 1.09 -10.66
N SER A 126 -14.48 1.43 -11.02
CA SER A 126 -15.05 1.14 -12.34
C SER A 126 -14.23 1.78 -13.45
N THR A 127 -13.63 0.94 -14.30
CA THR A 127 -12.83 1.38 -15.45
C THR A 127 -13.68 2.17 -16.45
N ASP A 128 -14.93 1.75 -16.68
CA ASP A 128 -15.85 2.43 -17.61
C ASP A 128 -16.16 3.88 -17.15
N GLU A 129 -16.31 4.07 -15.83
CA GLU A 129 -16.55 5.40 -15.29
C GLU A 129 -15.29 6.27 -15.26
N LEU A 130 -14.11 5.67 -15.01
CA LEU A 130 -12.84 6.37 -15.17
C LEU A 130 -12.66 6.90 -16.59
N GLN A 131 -12.95 6.09 -17.61
CA GLN A 131 -12.91 6.53 -19.00
C GLN A 131 -13.91 7.67 -19.29
N THR A 132 -15.11 7.61 -18.70
CA THR A 132 -16.10 8.69 -18.80
C THR A 132 -15.58 10.00 -18.22
N LEU A 133 -14.76 9.94 -17.17
CA LEU A 133 -14.07 11.08 -16.56
C LEU A 133 -12.78 11.47 -17.28
N SER A 134 -12.51 10.93 -18.46
CA SER A 134 -11.30 11.17 -19.25
C SER A 134 -10.00 10.62 -18.63
N PHE A 135 -10.10 9.63 -17.74
CA PHE A 135 -8.94 8.86 -17.33
C PHE A 135 -8.74 7.72 -18.31
N GLU A 136 -7.58 7.67 -18.96
CA GLU A 136 -7.18 6.50 -19.74
C GLU A 136 -6.50 5.51 -18.79
N ASP A 137 -7.27 4.53 -18.33
CA ASP A 137 -6.73 3.45 -17.51
C ASP A 137 -6.25 2.30 -18.42
N PHE A 138 -4.94 2.14 -18.49
CA PHE A 138 -4.28 1.05 -19.21
C PHE A 138 -3.88 -0.10 -18.29
N SER A 139 -4.13 0.02 -17.00
CA SER A 139 -3.74 -0.98 -15.98
C SER A 139 -4.43 -2.33 -16.20
N GLY A 140 -5.49 -2.34 -16.99
CA GLY A 140 -6.31 -3.52 -17.23
C GLY A 140 -7.30 -3.76 -16.08
N ASP A 141 -8.00 -4.87 -16.17
CA ASP A 141 -8.93 -5.31 -15.12
C ASP A 141 -8.11 -5.81 -13.91
N THR A 142 -8.12 -5.03 -12.85
CA THR A 142 -7.37 -5.34 -11.61
C THR A 142 -7.91 -6.60 -10.93
N SER A 143 -9.22 -6.85 -11.03
CA SER A 143 -9.88 -8.05 -10.53
C SER A 143 -9.40 -9.30 -11.27
N GLU A 144 -9.28 -9.22 -12.60
CA GLU A 144 -8.74 -10.32 -13.40
C GLU A 144 -7.30 -10.65 -12.99
N ILE A 145 -6.46 -9.62 -12.80
CA ILE A 145 -5.07 -9.80 -12.40
C ILE A 145 -5.00 -10.43 -11.00
N PHE A 146 -5.80 -9.92 -10.06
CA PHE A 146 -5.84 -10.46 -8.69
C PHE A 146 -6.31 -11.91 -8.69
N SER A 147 -7.39 -12.22 -9.41
CA SER A 147 -7.94 -13.56 -9.55
C SER A 147 -6.93 -14.55 -10.16
N ALA A 148 -6.10 -14.10 -11.11
CA ALA A 148 -5.04 -14.92 -11.70
C ALA A 148 -4.01 -15.39 -10.65
N PHE A 149 -3.51 -14.48 -9.82
CA PHE A 149 -2.56 -14.85 -8.76
C PHE A 149 -3.21 -15.68 -7.64
N ILE A 150 -4.44 -15.37 -7.25
CA ILE A 150 -5.18 -16.19 -6.27
C ILE A 150 -5.43 -17.60 -6.80
N LYS A 151 -5.70 -17.77 -8.10
CA LYS A 151 -5.82 -19.06 -8.73
C LYS A 151 -4.53 -19.89 -8.59
N ILE A 152 -3.36 -19.29 -8.84
CA ILE A 152 -2.08 -19.96 -8.62
C ILE A 152 -1.95 -20.41 -7.17
N LEU A 153 -2.21 -19.54 -6.21
CA LEU A 153 -2.13 -19.88 -4.78
C LEU A 153 -3.07 -21.04 -4.41
N ASN A 154 -4.29 -21.01 -4.90
CA ASN A 154 -5.32 -21.97 -4.54
C ASN A 154 -5.16 -23.33 -5.22
N GLU A 155 -4.75 -23.37 -6.48
CA GLU A 155 -4.75 -24.58 -7.30
C GLU A 155 -3.37 -25.23 -7.38
N GLU A 156 -2.33 -24.42 -7.53
CA GLU A 156 -0.98 -24.93 -7.76
C GLU A 156 -0.14 -24.96 -6.47
N CYS A 157 -0.26 -23.94 -5.62
CA CYS A 157 0.40 -23.95 -4.31
C CYS A 157 -0.34 -24.79 -3.24
N GLY A 158 -1.55 -25.26 -3.54
CA GLY A 158 -2.35 -26.05 -2.61
C GLY A 158 -3.05 -25.26 -1.51
N GLY A 159 -3.12 -23.93 -1.65
CA GLY A 159 -3.71 -23.02 -0.66
C GLY A 159 -2.87 -22.88 0.62
N PHE A 160 -3.51 -22.56 1.73
CA PHE A 160 -2.88 -22.29 3.03
C PHE A 160 -3.39 -23.23 4.11
N HIS A 161 -2.57 -24.15 4.55
CA HIS A 161 -2.91 -25.12 5.59
C HIS A 161 -4.26 -25.84 5.32
N GLY A 162 -4.52 -26.20 4.04
CA GLY A 162 -5.76 -26.87 3.61
C GLY A 162 -6.93 -25.93 3.31
N ARG A 163 -6.74 -24.61 3.39
CA ARG A 163 -7.73 -23.59 2.98
C ARG A 163 -7.36 -22.94 1.67
N LYS A 164 -8.36 -22.44 0.97
CA LYS A 164 -8.23 -21.57 -0.20
C LYS A 164 -8.54 -20.12 0.16
N ILE A 165 -8.03 -19.19 -0.60
CA ILE A 165 -8.50 -17.81 -0.57
C ILE A 165 -9.82 -17.77 -1.34
N ASP A 166 -10.86 -17.24 -0.68
CA ASP A 166 -12.13 -16.85 -1.27
C ASP A 166 -12.08 -15.35 -1.56
N LEU A 167 -11.65 -15.01 -2.79
CA LEU A 167 -11.56 -13.62 -3.23
C LEU A 167 -12.93 -13.13 -3.67
N GLN A 168 -13.36 -12.03 -3.09
CA GLN A 168 -14.55 -11.29 -3.47
C GLN A 168 -14.16 -9.90 -3.95
N GLU A 169 -14.95 -9.31 -4.84
CA GLU A 169 -14.65 -8.04 -5.47
C GLU A 169 -15.78 -7.05 -5.24
N ILE A 170 -15.41 -5.80 -5.01
CA ILE A 170 -16.33 -4.68 -4.89
C ILE A 170 -15.84 -3.59 -5.81
N THR A 171 -16.70 -3.18 -6.74
CA THR A 171 -16.43 -2.07 -7.63
C THR A 171 -17.03 -0.80 -7.05
N THR A 172 -16.25 0.27 -6.99
CA THR A 172 -16.71 1.62 -6.66
C THR A 172 -16.95 2.42 -7.94
N PHE A 173 -17.90 3.33 -7.88
CA PHE A 173 -18.38 4.10 -9.03
C PHE A 173 -18.14 5.59 -8.79
N PRO A 174 -17.08 6.18 -9.36
CA PRO A 174 -16.71 7.58 -9.10
C PRO A 174 -17.77 8.58 -9.55
N LEU A 175 -18.60 8.27 -10.55
CA LEU A 175 -19.69 9.14 -10.99
C LEU A 175 -20.82 9.28 -9.93
N GLU A 176 -20.94 8.35 -9.00
CA GLU A 176 -21.86 8.49 -7.87
C GLU A 176 -21.51 9.67 -6.96
N ALA A 177 -20.24 10.12 -6.97
CA ALA A 177 -19.81 11.30 -6.22
C ALA A 177 -20.39 12.63 -6.70
N PHE A 178 -21.12 12.64 -7.81
CA PHE A 178 -21.93 13.80 -8.22
C PHE A 178 -23.23 13.95 -7.42
N ASP A 179 -23.80 12.85 -6.94
CA ASP A 179 -25.09 12.80 -6.27
C ASP A 179 -24.99 12.43 -4.78
N ILE A 180 -23.91 11.76 -4.41
CA ILE A 180 -23.69 11.22 -3.06
C ILE A 180 -22.32 11.71 -2.56
N ASP A 181 -22.27 12.22 -1.33
CA ASP A 181 -21.00 12.64 -0.73
C ASP A 181 -20.01 11.46 -0.58
N THR A 182 -18.73 11.76 -0.74
CA THR A 182 -17.65 10.75 -0.72
C THR A 182 -17.55 9.99 0.62
N SER A 183 -17.95 10.61 1.73
CA SER A 183 -17.98 9.95 3.05
C SER A 183 -19.05 8.86 3.11
N THR A 184 -20.21 9.12 2.51
CA THR A 184 -21.28 8.12 2.37
C THR A 184 -20.86 6.99 1.45
N LEU A 185 -20.22 7.29 0.30
CA LEU A 185 -19.69 6.25 -0.60
C LEU A 185 -18.66 5.37 0.09
N GLY A 186 -17.72 5.96 0.83
CA GLY A 186 -16.75 5.21 1.61
C GLY A 186 -17.39 4.31 2.67
N THR A 187 -18.46 4.79 3.32
CA THR A 187 -19.23 3.97 4.28
C THR A 187 -19.91 2.79 3.60
N ILE A 188 -20.52 3.00 2.43
CA ILE A 188 -21.16 1.93 1.64
C ILE A 188 -20.11 0.87 1.26
N ALA A 189 -18.98 1.28 0.68
CA ALA A 189 -17.90 0.37 0.30
C ALA A 189 -17.38 -0.43 1.50
N CYS A 190 -17.17 0.22 2.65
CA CYS A 190 -16.78 -0.45 3.89
C CYS A 190 -17.78 -1.52 4.32
N LEU A 191 -19.07 -1.20 4.35
CA LEU A 191 -20.10 -2.15 4.81
C LEU A 191 -20.25 -3.33 3.86
N ASN A 192 -20.20 -3.10 2.56
CA ASN A 192 -20.20 -4.16 1.56
C ASN A 192 -18.97 -5.07 1.76
N ALA A 193 -17.77 -4.50 1.92
CA ALA A 193 -16.52 -5.25 2.08
C ALA A 193 -16.41 -6.01 3.41
N THR A 194 -17.18 -5.65 4.44
CA THR A 194 -16.96 -6.18 5.78
C THR A 194 -18.18 -6.76 6.45
N LYS A 195 -19.39 -6.31 6.15
CA LYS A 195 -20.64 -6.83 6.72
C LYS A 195 -21.34 -7.80 5.79
N ASP A 196 -21.52 -7.39 4.55
CA ASP A 196 -22.20 -8.23 3.55
C ASP A 196 -21.28 -9.39 3.15
N ILE A 197 -19.99 -9.09 2.99
CA ILE A 197 -18.94 -10.09 2.81
C ILE A 197 -18.13 -10.18 4.13
N PRO A 198 -18.08 -11.34 4.78
CA PRO A 198 -17.36 -11.50 6.05
C PRO A 198 -15.84 -11.59 5.84
N SER A 199 -15.22 -10.56 5.27
CA SER A 199 -13.79 -10.55 4.95
C SER A 199 -12.88 -10.52 6.19
N VAL A 200 -11.69 -11.10 6.07
CA VAL A 200 -10.60 -11.04 7.06
C VAL A 200 -9.62 -9.92 6.71
N ILE A 201 -9.34 -9.79 5.43
CA ILE A 201 -8.47 -8.75 4.87
C ILE A 201 -9.26 -8.06 3.76
N VAL A 202 -9.19 -6.74 3.72
CA VAL A 202 -9.62 -5.93 2.59
C VAL A 202 -8.38 -5.36 1.92
N VAL A 203 -8.32 -5.42 0.61
CA VAL A 203 -7.34 -4.73 -0.22
C VAL A 203 -8.08 -3.58 -0.90
N ASP A 204 -7.61 -2.37 -0.73
CA ASP A 204 -8.17 -1.19 -1.38
C ASP A 204 -7.14 -0.58 -2.32
N ILE A 205 -7.28 -0.91 -3.58
CA ILE A 205 -6.52 -0.32 -4.69
C ILE A 205 -7.37 0.66 -5.49
N SER A 206 -8.57 0.97 -5.01
CA SER A 206 -9.47 1.93 -5.63
C SER A 206 -8.95 3.36 -5.48
N ARG A 207 -9.33 4.22 -6.42
CA ARG A 207 -8.91 5.62 -6.43
C ARG A 207 -9.96 6.55 -5.83
N PHE A 208 -11.23 6.20 -5.95
CA PHE A 208 -12.38 7.06 -5.62
C PHE A 208 -13.41 6.39 -4.69
N SER A 209 -12.95 5.51 -3.81
CA SER A 209 -13.83 4.80 -2.86
C SER A 209 -14.36 5.66 -1.71
N GLY A 210 -13.85 6.90 -1.58
CA GLY A 210 -14.10 7.75 -0.41
C GLY A 210 -13.33 7.29 0.84
N PRO A 211 -13.49 7.99 1.98
CA PRO A 211 -12.82 7.66 3.24
C PRO A 211 -13.50 6.46 3.90
N LEU A 212 -12.92 5.29 3.76
CA LEU A 212 -13.45 4.01 4.28
C LEU A 212 -12.58 3.36 5.37
N GLU A 213 -11.37 3.87 5.56
CA GLU A 213 -10.33 3.24 6.37
C GLU A 213 -10.75 3.08 7.83
N ASN A 214 -11.27 4.16 8.43
CA ASN A 214 -11.72 4.11 9.83
C ASN A 214 -12.84 3.08 10.04
N CYS A 215 -13.79 3.03 9.12
CA CYS A 215 -14.87 2.05 9.16
C CYS A 215 -14.31 0.62 9.11
N ILE A 216 -13.44 0.30 8.16
CA ILE A 216 -12.88 -1.05 8.01
C ILE A 216 -12.05 -1.45 9.24
N VAL A 217 -11.06 -0.62 9.60
CA VAL A 217 -10.06 -1.04 10.61
C VAL A 217 -10.53 -0.84 12.05
N ASN A 218 -11.30 0.21 12.35
CA ASN A 218 -11.70 0.55 13.71
C ASN A 218 -13.10 0.08 14.06
N GLU A 219 -14.06 0.21 13.17
CA GLU A 219 -15.45 -0.19 13.45
C GLU A 219 -15.66 -1.69 13.15
N GLN A 220 -15.21 -2.17 11.99
CA GLN A 220 -15.41 -3.55 11.56
C GLN A 220 -14.28 -4.49 12.00
N LYS A 221 -13.16 -3.95 12.57
CA LYS A 221 -12.01 -4.74 13.05
C LYS A 221 -11.44 -5.68 11.99
N THR A 222 -11.36 -5.23 10.75
CA THR A 222 -10.83 -5.94 9.59
C THR A 222 -9.49 -5.34 9.19
N ALA A 223 -8.54 -6.15 8.74
CA ALA A 223 -7.28 -5.64 8.21
C ALA A 223 -7.49 -4.98 6.84
N LEU A 224 -6.79 -3.88 6.61
CA LEU A 224 -6.80 -3.14 5.35
C LEU A 224 -5.37 -2.99 4.82
N VAL A 225 -5.16 -3.40 3.59
CA VAL A 225 -3.97 -3.07 2.79
C VAL A 225 -4.42 -2.07 1.73
N THR A 226 -3.80 -0.89 1.70
CA THR A 226 -4.19 0.15 0.73
C THR A 226 -2.98 0.82 0.09
N THR A 227 -3.15 1.25 -1.15
CA THR A 227 -2.16 2.06 -1.88
C THR A 227 -2.31 3.56 -1.63
N LYS A 228 -3.33 3.97 -0.90
CA LYS A 228 -3.57 5.37 -0.55
C LYS A 228 -2.52 5.90 0.43
N VAL A 229 -2.18 7.17 0.27
CA VAL A 229 -1.37 7.92 1.23
C VAL A 229 -2.29 8.45 2.34
N LEU A 230 -2.11 7.95 3.56
CA LEU A 230 -2.97 8.26 4.70
C LEU A 230 -2.13 8.72 5.90
N PRO A 231 -2.71 9.51 6.83
CA PRO A 231 -2.01 9.89 8.06
C PRO A 231 -1.53 8.69 8.88
N SER A 232 -0.30 8.73 9.36
CA SER A 232 0.29 7.63 10.16
C SER A 232 -0.48 7.32 11.44
N GLN A 233 -1.14 8.32 12.03
CA GLN A 233 -2.02 8.14 13.18
C GLN A 233 -3.19 7.17 12.91
N ASN A 234 -3.64 7.05 11.66
CA ASN A 234 -4.69 6.11 11.29
C ASN A 234 -4.20 4.66 11.48
N SER A 235 -2.96 4.38 11.12
CA SER A 235 -2.34 3.07 11.36
C SER A 235 -2.18 2.77 12.84
N ILE A 236 -1.70 3.74 13.62
CA ILE A 236 -1.54 3.60 15.08
C ILE A 236 -2.90 3.35 15.74
N ALA A 237 -3.92 4.15 15.39
CA ALA A 237 -5.27 4.01 15.91
C ALA A 237 -5.94 2.68 15.51
N SER A 238 -5.52 2.07 14.41
CA SER A 238 -6.06 0.81 13.90
C SER A 238 -5.61 -0.45 14.64
N ASP A 239 -4.72 -0.32 15.62
CA ASP A 239 -4.13 -1.46 16.32
C ASP A 239 -3.50 -2.46 15.33
N ASN A 240 -2.63 -1.94 14.45
CA ASN A 240 -1.89 -2.66 13.41
C ASN A 240 -2.75 -3.33 12.31
N ARG A 241 -3.99 -2.86 12.10
CA ARG A 241 -4.85 -3.40 11.03
C ARG A 241 -4.74 -2.63 9.72
N LEU A 242 -4.13 -1.45 9.70
CA LEU A 242 -3.94 -0.66 8.49
C LEU A 242 -2.49 -0.75 8.01
N LEU A 243 -2.29 -1.24 6.79
CA LEU A 243 -1.01 -1.28 6.11
C LEU A 243 -1.06 -0.39 4.86
N LEU A 244 -0.07 0.47 4.73
CA LEU A 244 0.06 1.39 3.59
C LEU A 244 1.11 0.83 2.62
N ASP A 245 0.68 0.43 1.43
CA ASP A 245 1.58 0.08 0.33
C ASP A 245 2.14 1.33 -0.36
N SER A 246 2.27 2.40 0.41
CA SER A 246 2.73 3.74 0.05
C SER A 246 3.39 4.40 1.26
N PHE A 247 3.79 5.66 1.14
CA PHE A 247 4.15 6.50 2.29
C PHE A 247 2.92 6.85 3.14
N SER A 248 3.16 7.25 4.40
CA SER A 248 2.15 8.03 5.13
C SER A 248 2.14 9.47 4.64
N THR A 249 1.08 10.22 4.95
CA THR A 249 0.98 11.64 4.60
C THR A 249 2.18 12.44 5.13
N GLU A 250 2.54 12.20 6.39
CA GLU A 250 3.66 12.90 7.03
C GLU A 250 5.00 12.55 6.36
N GLN A 251 5.18 11.28 5.95
CA GLN A 251 6.39 10.88 5.21
C GLN A 251 6.42 11.51 3.83
N ALA A 252 5.32 11.46 3.08
CA ALA A 252 5.26 12.02 1.73
C ALA A 252 5.64 13.51 1.73
N PHE A 253 5.07 14.30 2.64
CA PHE A 253 5.37 15.73 2.71
C PHE A 253 6.73 16.05 3.33
N SER A 254 7.11 15.41 4.44
CA SER A 254 8.39 15.69 5.09
C SER A 254 9.59 15.35 4.20
N LEU A 255 9.51 14.22 3.48
CA LEU A 255 10.54 13.83 2.53
C LEU A 255 10.59 14.79 1.34
N MET A 256 9.44 15.16 0.77
CA MET A 256 9.35 16.14 -0.30
C MET A 256 10.00 17.48 0.12
N LEU A 257 9.64 17.99 1.31
CA LEU A 257 10.22 19.25 1.82
C LEU A 257 11.71 19.13 2.09
N MET A 258 12.17 18.04 2.69
CA MET A 258 13.60 17.82 2.95
C MET A 258 14.42 17.87 1.65
N PHE A 259 13.98 17.18 0.62
CA PHE A 259 14.66 17.16 -0.66
C PHE A 259 14.53 18.47 -1.43
N ALA A 260 13.38 19.13 -1.35
CA ALA A 260 13.20 20.47 -1.95
C ALA A 260 14.13 21.51 -1.31
N GLU A 261 14.32 21.46 0.02
CA GLU A 261 15.28 22.28 0.75
C GLU A 261 16.73 21.96 0.36
N GLU A 262 17.11 20.69 0.39
CA GLU A 262 18.47 20.26 0.05
C GLU A 262 18.88 20.68 -1.36
N LYS A 263 17.94 20.63 -2.30
CA LYS A 263 18.15 21.07 -3.69
C LYS A 263 18.04 22.58 -3.88
N GLY A 264 17.75 23.34 -2.82
CA GLY A 264 17.63 24.80 -2.86
C GLY A 264 16.40 25.29 -3.65
N LEU A 265 15.38 24.45 -3.82
CA LEU A 265 14.20 24.78 -4.61
C LEU A 265 13.28 25.82 -3.94
N LEU A 266 13.39 26.01 -2.62
CA LEU A 266 12.53 26.89 -1.84
C LEU A 266 13.21 28.23 -1.49
N THR A 267 14.55 28.28 -1.51
CA THR A 267 15.32 29.41 -0.99
C THR A 267 15.05 30.72 -1.74
N ASN A 268 14.62 31.77 -1.04
CA ASN A 268 14.31 33.10 -1.57
C ASN A 268 13.22 33.10 -2.66
N ARG A 269 12.27 32.20 -2.59
CA ARG A 269 11.14 32.08 -3.52
C ARG A 269 9.82 32.29 -2.80
N SER A 270 8.86 32.88 -3.49
CA SER A 270 7.47 32.92 -3.06
C SER A 270 6.85 31.54 -3.23
N ILE A 271 6.15 31.05 -2.19
CA ILE A 271 5.60 29.70 -2.15
C ILE A 271 4.09 29.78 -2.02
N ALA A 272 3.38 29.06 -2.86
CA ALA A 272 1.94 28.86 -2.73
C ALA A 272 1.60 27.37 -2.58
N ILE A 273 0.56 27.11 -1.80
CA ILE A 273 -0.06 25.81 -1.63
C ILE A 273 -1.53 25.94 -2.05
N VAL A 274 -1.99 25.06 -2.91
CA VAL A 274 -3.40 24.95 -3.27
C VAL A 274 -3.88 23.56 -2.89
N ALA A 275 -4.85 23.50 -1.97
CA ALA A 275 -5.43 22.27 -1.45
C ALA A 275 -6.93 22.19 -1.71
N ASP A 276 -7.48 21.00 -1.64
CA ASP A 276 -8.91 20.76 -1.69
C ASP A 276 -9.40 19.97 -0.46
N ASP A 277 -10.72 19.90 -0.27
CA ASP A 277 -11.35 19.13 0.80
C ASP A 277 -11.85 17.74 0.35
N SER A 278 -11.49 17.31 -0.84
CA SER A 278 -11.81 15.97 -1.27
C SER A 278 -11.17 14.95 -0.34
N LEU A 279 -11.88 13.86 -0.05
CA LEU A 279 -11.36 12.71 0.70
C LEU A 279 -10.72 13.04 2.08
N GLY A 280 -11.01 14.22 2.66
CA GLY A 280 -10.44 14.65 3.94
C GLY A 280 -9.01 15.21 3.86
N ASN A 281 -8.57 15.63 2.70
CA ASN A 281 -7.19 16.09 2.45
C ASN A 281 -6.80 17.37 3.20
N TYR A 282 -7.76 18.25 3.49
CA TYR A 282 -7.47 19.57 4.08
C TYR A 282 -6.59 19.52 5.33
N GLU A 283 -7.02 18.75 6.34
CA GLU A 283 -6.26 18.64 7.61
C GLU A 283 -4.87 18.04 7.39
N SER A 284 -4.75 17.08 6.48
CA SER A 284 -3.49 16.44 6.15
C SER A 284 -2.50 17.42 5.50
N VAL A 285 -2.99 18.34 4.66
CA VAL A 285 -2.15 19.38 4.03
C VAL A 285 -1.75 20.46 5.05
N ILE A 286 -2.67 20.87 5.93
CA ILE A 286 -2.33 21.85 6.98
C ILE A 286 -1.22 21.29 7.88
N THR A 287 -1.40 20.10 8.43
CA THR A 287 -0.47 19.52 9.41
C THR A 287 0.81 18.97 8.77
N GLY A 288 0.72 18.43 7.57
CA GLY A 288 1.86 17.79 6.88
C GLY A 288 2.70 18.71 5.99
N LEU A 289 2.15 19.85 5.55
CA LEU A 289 2.84 20.73 4.61
C LEU A 289 2.87 22.20 5.06
N VAL A 290 1.72 22.80 5.39
CA VAL A 290 1.68 24.23 5.73
C VAL A 290 2.44 24.54 7.03
N GLU A 291 2.16 23.79 8.09
CA GLU A 291 2.82 23.97 9.39
C GLU A 291 4.34 23.69 9.32
N PRO A 292 4.81 22.57 8.72
CA PRO A 292 6.24 22.34 8.55
C PRO A 292 6.97 23.42 7.74
N LEU A 293 6.38 23.97 6.67
CA LEU A 293 6.97 25.09 5.94
C LEU A 293 7.15 26.33 6.83
N ARG A 294 6.16 26.64 7.68
CA ARG A 294 6.24 27.75 8.64
C ARG A 294 7.31 27.50 9.71
N GLU A 295 7.47 26.28 10.17
CA GLU A 295 8.55 25.91 11.09
C GLU A 295 9.94 26.09 10.48
N LEU A 296 10.07 25.88 9.16
CA LEU A 296 11.27 26.18 8.38
C LEU A 296 11.45 27.67 8.07
N ASN A 297 10.58 28.55 8.61
CA ASN A 297 10.54 29.99 8.41
C ASN A 297 10.17 30.44 6.98
N TYR A 298 9.45 29.62 6.24
CA TYR A 298 8.74 30.06 5.04
C TYR A 298 7.36 30.60 5.42
N ASP A 299 6.82 31.49 4.60
CA ASP A 299 5.45 32.01 4.74
C ASP A 299 4.66 31.66 3.47
N PRO A 300 4.20 30.41 3.35
CA PRO A 300 3.47 29.99 2.17
C PRO A 300 2.10 30.63 2.10
N GLU A 301 1.73 31.12 0.93
CA GLU A 301 0.36 31.52 0.62
C GLU A 301 -0.50 30.26 0.48
N PHE A 302 -1.57 30.17 1.26
CA PHE A 302 -2.44 28.98 1.29
C PHE A 302 -3.81 29.28 0.70
N HIS A 303 -4.17 28.53 -0.33
CA HIS A 303 -5.45 28.58 -1.01
C HIS A 303 -6.21 27.27 -0.83
N PHE A 304 -7.51 27.37 -0.82
CA PHE A 304 -8.39 26.25 -0.57
C PHE A 304 -9.53 26.19 -1.58
N LEU A 305 -9.70 25.04 -2.20
CA LEU A 305 -10.78 24.74 -3.13
C LEU A 305 -11.79 23.81 -2.46
N ASN A 306 -13.06 24.18 -2.49
CA ASN A 306 -14.12 23.39 -1.89
C ASN A 306 -14.78 22.50 -2.95
N CYS A 307 -15.00 21.23 -2.59
CA CYS A 307 -15.60 20.20 -3.44
C CYS A 307 -17.07 19.89 -3.08
N GLU A 308 -17.63 20.57 -2.07
CA GLU A 308 -19.01 20.32 -1.58
C GLU A 308 -19.29 18.84 -1.25
N GLY A 309 -18.27 18.12 -0.76
CA GLY A 309 -18.37 16.69 -0.43
C GLY A 309 -18.14 15.74 -1.62
N GLY A 310 -17.97 16.27 -2.83
CA GLY A 310 -17.66 15.51 -4.05
C GLY A 310 -16.16 15.39 -4.35
N ILE A 311 -15.85 15.17 -5.62
CA ILE A 311 -14.48 15.08 -6.16
C ILE A 311 -14.13 16.24 -7.10
N PHE A 312 -15.09 17.10 -7.45
CA PHE A 312 -14.88 18.28 -8.28
C PHE A 312 -14.75 19.52 -7.39
N CYS A 313 -13.56 20.06 -7.29
CA CYS A 313 -13.21 21.13 -6.37
C CYS A 313 -12.97 22.43 -7.14
N ASN A 314 -14.03 23.08 -7.56
CA ASN A 314 -13.96 24.30 -8.35
C ASN A 314 -14.31 25.59 -7.56
N ILE A 315 -14.90 25.47 -6.38
CA ILE A 315 -15.28 26.63 -5.56
C ILE A 315 -14.02 27.22 -4.92
N GLY A 316 -13.71 28.43 -5.28
CA GLY A 316 -12.50 29.13 -4.85
C GLY A 316 -11.42 29.26 -5.92
N ILE A 317 -11.56 28.58 -7.07
CA ILE A 317 -10.58 28.68 -8.17
C ILE A 317 -10.42 30.14 -8.62
N GLU A 318 -11.50 30.86 -8.94
CA GLU A 318 -11.44 32.25 -9.39
C GLU A 318 -10.66 33.14 -8.42
N LYS A 319 -10.95 33.03 -7.11
CA LYS A 319 -10.25 33.80 -6.09
C LYS A 319 -8.75 33.47 -6.02
N THR A 320 -8.39 32.20 -6.18
CA THR A 320 -7.00 31.75 -6.21
C THR A 320 -6.27 32.29 -7.44
N ILE A 321 -6.92 32.23 -8.60
CA ILE A 321 -6.38 32.75 -9.86
C ILE A 321 -6.19 34.27 -9.78
N ASP A 322 -7.16 35.02 -9.25
CA ASP A 322 -7.03 36.47 -9.05
C ASP A 322 -5.82 36.82 -8.16
N ALA A 323 -5.61 36.07 -7.08
CA ALA A 323 -4.44 36.26 -6.22
C ALA A 323 -3.12 35.99 -6.97
N PHE A 324 -3.08 34.95 -7.79
CA PHE A 324 -1.88 34.60 -8.57
C PHE A 324 -1.62 35.54 -9.76
N ILE A 325 -2.65 36.20 -10.29
CA ILE A 325 -2.47 37.29 -11.26
C ILE A 325 -1.80 38.49 -10.59
N GLU A 326 -2.17 38.80 -9.35
CA GLU A 326 -1.56 39.90 -8.60
C GLU A 326 -0.14 39.56 -8.12
N ASN A 327 0.06 38.35 -7.61
CA ASN A 327 1.31 37.88 -7.04
C ASN A 327 1.60 36.44 -7.46
N PRO A 328 2.18 36.19 -8.65
CA PRO A 328 2.44 34.84 -9.12
C PRO A 328 3.48 34.15 -8.22
N PRO A 329 3.23 32.90 -7.78
CA PRO A 329 4.18 32.17 -6.97
C PRO A 329 5.39 31.68 -7.80
N ASP A 330 6.58 31.65 -7.18
CA ASP A 330 7.77 31.03 -7.77
C ASP A 330 7.73 29.49 -7.64
N VAL A 331 7.10 29.00 -6.55
CA VAL A 331 6.96 27.58 -6.24
C VAL A 331 5.50 27.29 -5.89
N LEU A 332 4.97 26.23 -6.47
CA LEU A 332 3.59 25.79 -6.25
C LEU A 332 3.55 24.34 -5.78
N PHE A 333 2.86 24.10 -4.68
CA PHE A 333 2.48 22.77 -4.20
C PHE A 333 0.97 22.55 -4.44
N PRO A 334 0.57 22.01 -5.60
CA PRO A 334 -0.85 21.76 -5.88
C PRO A 334 -1.23 20.40 -5.30
N THR A 335 -1.68 20.37 -4.05
CA THR A 335 -2.10 19.15 -3.35
C THR A 335 -3.55 18.79 -3.68
N LEU A 336 -3.96 19.03 -4.91
CA LEU A 336 -5.30 18.77 -5.43
C LEU A 336 -5.47 17.30 -5.81
N ASN A 337 -6.70 16.82 -5.78
CA ASN A 337 -7.01 15.50 -6.31
C ASN A 337 -6.84 15.44 -7.84
N PRO A 338 -6.67 14.23 -8.43
CA PRO A 338 -6.40 14.09 -9.86
C PRO A 338 -7.47 14.67 -10.78
N VAL A 339 -8.73 14.77 -10.33
CA VAL A 339 -9.83 15.32 -11.15
C VAL A 339 -9.76 16.84 -11.22
N SER A 340 -9.40 17.51 -10.13
CA SER A 340 -9.40 18.97 -10.03
C SER A 340 -8.10 19.62 -10.50
N LEU A 341 -6.98 18.89 -10.47
CA LEU A 341 -5.68 19.44 -10.84
C LEU A 341 -5.61 19.94 -12.29
N PRO A 342 -6.07 19.20 -13.32
CA PRO A 342 -6.01 19.69 -14.70
C PRO A 342 -6.83 20.95 -14.95
N GLU A 343 -8.02 21.05 -14.36
CA GLU A 343 -8.84 22.26 -14.46
C GLU A 343 -8.14 23.46 -13.83
N PHE A 344 -7.55 23.30 -12.63
CA PHE A 344 -6.80 24.36 -11.98
C PHE A 344 -5.62 24.84 -12.84
N LEU A 345 -4.84 23.91 -13.42
CA LEU A 345 -3.72 24.24 -14.32
C LEU A 345 -4.23 24.94 -15.61
N THR A 346 -5.38 24.52 -16.14
CA THR A 346 -6.02 25.18 -17.28
C THR A 346 -6.36 26.62 -16.97
N GLN A 347 -6.89 26.91 -15.79
CA GLN A 347 -7.20 28.28 -15.36
C GLN A 347 -5.92 29.11 -15.16
N MET A 348 -4.85 28.56 -14.59
CA MET A 348 -3.56 29.25 -14.47
C MET A 348 -3.02 29.65 -15.85
N MET A 349 -2.97 28.69 -16.77
CA MET A 349 -2.46 28.91 -18.14
C MET A 349 -3.33 29.93 -18.90
N SER A 350 -4.66 29.78 -18.86
CA SER A 350 -5.59 30.62 -19.60
C SER A 350 -5.61 32.09 -19.14
N ASN A 351 -5.11 32.36 -17.94
CA ASN A 351 -4.96 33.70 -17.37
C ASN A 351 -3.50 34.23 -17.45
N ASP A 352 -2.67 33.61 -18.29
CA ASP A 352 -1.27 34.00 -18.51
C ASP A 352 -0.42 34.07 -17.21
N ILE A 353 -0.76 33.27 -16.18
CA ILE A 353 0.02 33.22 -14.95
C ILE A 353 1.38 32.59 -15.27
N ALA A 354 2.46 33.27 -14.87
CA ALA A 354 3.82 32.77 -15.08
C ALA A 354 3.96 31.36 -14.46
N LYS A 355 4.49 30.43 -15.23
CA LYS A 355 4.67 29.04 -14.79
C LYS A 355 5.57 28.97 -13.55
N PRO A 356 5.05 28.51 -12.39
CA PRO A 356 5.86 28.26 -11.20
C PRO A 356 6.66 26.97 -11.34
N GLN A 357 7.63 26.76 -10.46
CA GLN A 357 8.16 25.42 -10.23
C GLN A 357 7.12 24.63 -9.47
N ILE A 358 6.50 23.65 -10.11
CA ILE A 358 5.54 22.74 -9.47
C ILE A 358 6.32 21.64 -8.76
N ILE A 359 5.96 21.36 -7.51
CA ILE A 359 6.57 20.29 -6.69
C ILE A 359 5.44 19.44 -6.09
N GLN A 360 5.55 18.14 -6.24
CA GLN A 360 4.56 17.16 -5.80
C GLN A 360 5.20 15.97 -5.07
N SER A 361 4.36 15.15 -4.46
CA SER A 361 4.73 13.91 -3.78
C SER A 361 3.74 12.80 -4.14
N ALA A 362 3.84 11.65 -3.47
CA ALA A 362 2.84 10.56 -3.58
C ALA A 362 1.44 10.95 -3.04
N PHE A 363 1.30 12.11 -2.38
CA PHE A 363 0.01 12.55 -1.85
C PHE A 363 -1.01 12.74 -2.98
N ASN A 364 -2.24 12.28 -2.76
CA ASN A 364 -3.31 12.27 -3.76
C ASN A 364 -2.94 11.54 -5.07
N GLN A 365 -2.06 10.55 -5.01
CA GLN A 365 -1.66 9.77 -6.18
C GLN A 365 -1.12 10.63 -7.35
N GLN A 366 -0.48 11.76 -7.01
CA GLN A 366 0.09 12.67 -8.01
C GLN A 366 1.39 12.14 -8.64
N ASP A 367 1.86 11.01 -8.16
CA ASP A 367 3.04 10.31 -8.64
C ASP A 367 2.71 9.12 -9.56
N ASP A 368 1.45 8.92 -9.93
CA ASP A 368 1.06 7.82 -10.79
C ASP A 368 0.72 8.26 -12.24
N GLU A 369 0.79 7.29 -13.15
CA GLU A 369 0.54 7.51 -14.58
C GLU A 369 -0.89 7.95 -14.86
N LEU A 370 -1.88 7.37 -14.18
CA LEU A 370 -3.28 7.72 -14.39
C LEU A 370 -3.53 9.22 -14.14
N SER A 371 -2.97 9.74 -13.04
CA SER A 371 -3.09 11.15 -12.67
C SER A 371 -2.37 12.07 -13.65
N THR A 372 -1.18 11.67 -14.11
CA THR A 372 -0.40 12.49 -15.04
C THR A 372 -0.94 12.45 -16.47
N ASN A 373 -1.45 11.32 -16.94
CA ASN A 373 -2.11 11.22 -18.24
C ASN A 373 -3.43 12.00 -18.28
N HIS A 374 -4.13 12.08 -17.15
CA HIS A 374 -5.34 12.89 -17.06
C HIS A 374 -5.07 14.40 -17.30
N ILE A 375 -3.89 14.90 -16.93
CA ILE A 375 -3.45 16.27 -17.27
C ILE A 375 -3.53 16.52 -18.77
N PHE A 376 -3.04 15.59 -19.59
CA PHE A 376 -3.11 15.70 -21.04
C PHE A 376 -4.51 15.43 -21.57
N ASN A 377 -5.16 14.38 -21.13
CA ASN A 377 -6.45 13.95 -21.67
C ASN A 377 -7.57 14.96 -21.41
N TYR A 378 -7.54 15.61 -20.24
CA TYR A 378 -8.48 16.66 -19.88
C TYR A 378 -8.04 18.04 -20.36
N GLY A 379 -6.78 18.42 -20.08
CA GLY A 379 -6.26 19.76 -20.34
C GLY A 379 -5.66 19.96 -21.75
N GLY A 380 -5.37 18.88 -22.47
CA GLY A 380 -4.70 18.93 -23.77
C GLY A 380 -3.20 19.20 -23.70
N SER A 381 -2.60 19.31 -24.88
CA SER A 381 -1.13 19.45 -25.01
C SER A 381 -0.59 20.75 -24.38
N GLU A 382 -1.37 21.83 -24.39
CA GLU A 382 -0.92 23.12 -23.84
C GLU A 382 -0.81 23.05 -22.31
N VAL A 383 -1.78 22.40 -21.64
CA VAL A 383 -1.75 22.20 -20.19
C VAL A 383 -0.67 21.20 -19.80
N ALA A 384 -0.48 20.15 -20.57
CA ALA A 384 0.60 19.18 -20.37
C ALA A 384 2.00 19.85 -20.52
N ASP A 385 2.17 20.76 -21.49
CA ASP A 385 3.40 21.57 -21.64
C ASP A 385 3.57 22.55 -20.48
N TYR A 386 2.48 23.14 -19.98
CA TYR A 386 2.53 23.97 -18.78
C TYR A 386 2.93 23.16 -17.55
N TYR A 387 2.51 21.90 -17.44
CA TYR A 387 2.87 21.02 -16.34
C TYR A 387 4.26 20.36 -16.50
N ASN A 388 4.85 20.35 -17.71
CA ASN A 388 6.15 19.77 -18.01
C ASN A 388 7.25 20.32 -17.09
N GLY A 389 8.14 19.48 -16.57
CA GLY A 389 9.19 19.86 -15.60
C GLY A 389 8.68 19.95 -14.16
N THR A 390 7.50 19.42 -13.88
CA THR A 390 7.02 19.24 -12.51
C THR A 390 7.90 18.22 -11.78
N ILE A 391 8.42 18.62 -10.61
CA ILE A 391 9.25 17.78 -9.75
C ILE A 391 8.33 16.92 -8.88
N ILE A 392 8.61 15.62 -8.82
CA ILE A 392 7.85 14.65 -8.02
C ILE A 392 8.82 13.90 -7.11
N PHE A 393 8.59 13.97 -5.80
CA PHE A 393 9.32 13.18 -4.82
C PHE A 393 8.45 12.03 -4.31
N SER A 394 8.78 10.82 -4.70
CA SER A 394 8.04 9.62 -4.32
C SER A 394 8.94 8.40 -4.15
N HIS A 395 8.36 7.27 -3.81
CA HIS A 395 9.10 6.01 -3.79
C HIS A 395 9.54 5.62 -5.21
N PRO A 396 10.61 4.83 -5.38
CA PRO A 396 11.19 4.55 -6.70
C PRO A 396 10.30 3.79 -7.68
N TYR A 397 9.22 3.22 -7.20
CA TYR A 397 8.23 2.58 -8.03
C TYR A 397 7.07 3.53 -8.30
N VAL A 398 6.99 4.02 -9.52
CA VAL A 398 5.93 4.88 -10.03
C VAL A 398 5.35 4.23 -11.27
N GLU A 399 4.04 4.19 -11.37
CA GLU A 399 3.35 3.67 -12.56
C GLU A 399 3.79 4.46 -13.80
N GLY A 400 4.09 3.76 -14.90
CA GLY A 400 4.60 4.34 -16.14
C GLY A 400 6.12 4.49 -16.23
N GLN A 401 6.85 4.49 -15.13
CA GLN A 401 8.30 4.62 -15.13
C GLN A 401 9.01 3.50 -15.90
N ARG A 402 8.43 2.29 -15.89
CA ARG A 402 9.05 1.09 -16.47
C ARG A 402 8.74 0.83 -17.93
N ILE A 403 7.90 1.62 -18.53
CA ILE A 403 7.62 1.55 -19.97
C ILE A 403 8.91 1.48 -20.79
N PHE A 404 9.98 2.04 -20.26
CA PHE A 404 11.26 2.24 -20.91
C PHE A 404 12.39 1.39 -20.33
N GLU A 405 12.12 0.57 -19.32
CA GLU A 405 13.11 -0.31 -18.72
C GLU A 405 12.98 -1.74 -19.28
N SER A 406 14.08 -2.26 -19.82
CA SER A 406 14.15 -3.64 -20.32
C SER A 406 14.62 -4.64 -19.24
N GLN A 407 14.87 -4.20 -18.02
CA GLN A 407 15.41 -5.05 -16.95
C GLN A 407 14.46 -5.14 -15.77
N PHE A 408 13.96 -6.34 -15.55
CA PHE A 408 13.18 -6.69 -14.37
C PHE A 408 14.05 -7.40 -13.34
N SER A 409 13.73 -7.23 -12.07
CA SER A 409 14.30 -8.06 -11.00
C SER A 409 13.80 -9.50 -11.13
N PRO A 410 14.47 -10.49 -10.55
CA PRO A 410 14.00 -11.89 -10.56
C PRO A 410 12.58 -12.06 -10.00
N PHE A 411 12.19 -11.22 -9.03
CA PHE A 411 10.82 -11.18 -8.51
C PHE A 411 9.83 -10.71 -9.56
N GLU A 412 10.15 -9.65 -10.27
CA GLU A 412 9.29 -9.08 -11.30
C GLU A 412 9.15 -10.01 -12.50
N GLU A 413 10.26 -10.60 -12.95
CA GLU A 413 10.25 -11.64 -14.00
C GLU A 413 9.34 -12.81 -13.61
N MET A 414 9.41 -13.25 -12.37
CA MET A 414 8.53 -14.30 -11.84
C MET A 414 7.06 -13.87 -11.91
N CYS A 415 6.71 -12.67 -11.44
CA CYS A 415 5.33 -12.17 -11.47
C CYS A 415 4.77 -12.10 -12.88
N ILE A 416 5.55 -11.53 -13.82
CA ILE A 416 5.15 -11.39 -15.23
C ILE A 416 4.97 -12.77 -15.87
N LYS A 417 5.90 -13.67 -15.66
CA LYS A 417 5.86 -15.03 -16.19
C LYS A 417 4.64 -15.81 -15.69
N GLU A 418 4.38 -15.76 -14.40
CA GLU A 418 3.25 -16.47 -13.81
C GLU A 418 1.91 -15.88 -14.24
N TYR A 419 1.80 -14.56 -14.32
CA TYR A 419 0.61 -13.91 -14.84
C TYR A 419 0.35 -14.29 -16.31
N SER A 420 1.37 -14.18 -17.18
CA SER A 420 1.29 -14.56 -18.58
C SER A 420 0.81 -16.01 -18.77
N ARG A 421 1.34 -16.91 -17.94
CA ARG A 421 1.02 -18.33 -18.00
C ARG A 421 -0.46 -18.62 -17.66
N VAL A 422 -1.02 -17.90 -16.70
CA VAL A 422 -2.40 -18.14 -16.23
C VAL A 422 -3.44 -17.39 -17.05
N SER A 423 -3.08 -16.21 -17.55
CA SER A 423 -3.96 -15.38 -18.39
C SER A 423 -3.93 -15.74 -19.88
N ASP A 424 -3.13 -16.73 -20.29
CA ASP A 424 -2.89 -17.11 -21.71
C ASP A 424 -2.40 -15.92 -22.58
N LEU A 425 -1.81 -14.89 -21.96
CA LEU A 425 -1.22 -13.74 -22.65
C LEU A 425 0.26 -14.02 -22.92
N ASP A 426 0.72 -13.68 -24.11
CA ASP A 426 2.16 -13.67 -24.39
C ASP A 426 2.82 -12.60 -23.52
N GLN A 427 3.89 -12.97 -22.81
CA GLN A 427 4.66 -12.08 -21.94
C GLN A 427 5.12 -10.79 -22.66
N HIS A 428 5.43 -10.88 -23.96
CA HIS A 428 5.83 -9.73 -24.80
C HIS A 428 4.64 -8.93 -25.35
N SER A 429 3.41 -9.43 -25.19
CA SER A 429 2.19 -8.74 -25.64
C SER A 429 1.48 -8.00 -24.50
N ILE A 430 1.96 -8.10 -23.26
CA ILE A 430 1.42 -7.34 -22.14
C ILE A 430 1.83 -5.88 -22.31
N ASP A 431 0.84 -4.97 -22.32
CA ASP A 431 1.12 -3.53 -22.32
C ASP A 431 2.06 -3.19 -21.15
N PRO A 432 3.15 -2.46 -21.37
CA PRO A 432 4.07 -2.08 -20.30
C PRO A 432 3.38 -1.44 -19.09
N ARG A 433 2.33 -0.66 -19.30
CA ARG A 433 1.53 -0.02 -18.25
C ARG A 433 0.76 -1.03 -17.42
N ARG A 434 0.18 -2.07 -18.06
CA ARG A 434 -0.46 -3.19 -17.39
C ARG A 434 0.54 -4.02 -16.58
N THR A 435 1.79 -4.10 -17.05
CA THR A 435 2.86 -4.82 -16.34
C THR A 435 3.06 -4.28 -14.93
N GLU A 436 2.99 -2.98 -14.72
CA GLU A 436 3.16 -2.38 -13.40
C GLU A 436 2.02 -2.74 -12.44
N THR A 437 0.78 -2.73 -12.92
CA THR A 437 -0.37 -3.22 -12.14
C THR A 437 -0.22 -4.70 -11.78
N VAL A 438 0.25 -5.52 -12.74
CA VAL A 438 0.56 -6.95 -12.48
C VAL A 438 1.59 -7.08 -11.35
N LEU A 439 2.66 -6.31 -11.37
CA LEU A 439 3.72 -6.36 -10.37
C LEU A 439 3.22 -5.90 -8.99
N LYS A 440 2.43 -4.84 -8.94
CA LYS A 440 1.82 -4.32 -7.70
C LYS A 440 0.88 -5.35 -7.07
N ILE A 441 -0.03 -5.91 -7.86
CA ILE A 441 -0.97 -6.93 -7.38
C ILE A 441 -0.25 -8.22 -6.99
N CYS A 442 0.79 -8.62 -7.73
CA CYS A 442 1.65 -9.74 -7.36
C CYS A 442 2.27 -9.52 -5.97
N SER A 443 2.82 -8.35 -5.70
CA SER A 443 3.39 -8.01 -4.38
C SER A 443 2.36 -8.12 -3.28
N ILE A 444 1.19 -7.48 -3.44
CA ILE A 444 0.11 -7.51 -2.45
C ILE A 444 -0.38 -8.93 -2.21
N THR A 445 -0.56 -9.71 -3.27
CA THR A 445 -0.96 -11.13 -3.15
C THR A 445 0.05 -11.92 -2.34
N ARG A 446 1.36 -11.66 -2.51
CA ARG A 446 2.41 -12.31 -1.73
C ARG A 446 2.44 -11.87 -0.27
N TYR A 447 2.14 -10.61 0.04
CA TYR A 447 1.99 -10.16 1.44
C TYR A 447 0.89 -10.95 2.13
N ILE A 448 -0.26 -11.07 1.49
CA ILE A 448 -1.41 -11.82 2.00
C ILE A 448 -1.07 -13.30 2.14
N ALA A 449 -0.50 -13.90 1.10
CA ALA A 449 -0.11 -15.30 1.10
C ALA A 449 0.83 -15.64 2.26
N ARG A 450 1.86 -14.82 2.47
CA ARG A 450 2.81 -15.00 3.56
C ARG A 450 2.15 -14.83 4.92
N ALA A 451 1.30 -13.81 5.10
CA ALA A 451 0.60 -13.58 6.36
C ALA A 451 -0.34 -14.75 6.72
N LEU A 452 -1.08 -15.29 5.74
CA LEU A 452 -1.95 -16.44 5.95
C LEU A 452 -1.16 -17.71 6.29
N TYR A 453 0.01 -17.87 5.67
CA TYR A 453 0.89 -19.00 5.96
C TYR A 453 1.48 -18.91 7.37
N ASP A 454 2.03 -17.75 7.73
CA ASP A 454 2.64 -17.51 9.04
C ASP A 454 1.62 -17.56 10.19
N ALA A 455 0.34 -17.30 9.89
CA ALA A 455 -0.74 -17.37 10.87
C ALA A 455 -1.09 -18.81 11.31
N GLY A 456 -0.62 -19.84 10.58
CA GLY A 456 -0.77 -21.26 10.95
C GLY A 456 -2.13 -21.88 10.61
N VAL A 457 -2.33 -23.11 11.10
CA VAL A 457 -3.46 -23.98 10.69
C VAL A 457 -4.82 -23.45 11.15
N ASN A 458 -4.94 -22.94 12.36
CA ASN A 458 -6.21 -22.48 12.93
C ASN A 458 -6.10 -21.06 13.50
N PRO A 459 -5.80 -20.07 12.65
CA PRO A 459 -5.59 -18.70 13.11
C PRO A 459 -6.91 -18.04 13.53
N SER A 460 -6.85 -17.20 14.55
CA SER A 460 -7.88 -16.18 14.71
C SER A 460 -7.69 -15.03 13.71
N ARG A 461 -8.71 -14.20 13.49
CA ARG A 461 -8.58 -12.97 12.69
C ARG A 461 -7.40 -12.12 13.19
N ARG A 462 -7.24 -12.01 14.50
CA ARG A 462 -6.17 -11.21 15.12
C ARG A 462 -4.78 -11.75 14.75
N ILE A 463 -4.58 -13.06 14.78
CA ILE A 463 -3.30 -13.67 14.39
C ILE A 463 -2.98 -13.36 12.93
N ILE A 464 -3.96 -13.43 12.03
CA ILE A 464 -3.77 -13.06 10.62
C ILE A 464 -3.37 -11.58 10.50
N HIS A 465 -4.03 -10.68 11.23
CA HIS A 465 -3.70 -9.25 11.22
C HIS A 465 -2.29 -8.98 11.76
N ASP A 466 -1.92 -9.63 12.86
CA ASP A 466 -0.59 -9.48 13.45
C ASP A 466 0.51 -10.04 12.52
N SER A 467 0.24 -11.18 11.86
CA SER A 467 1.15 -11.74 10.85
C SER A 467 1.33 -10.79 9.66
N LEU A 468 0.23 -10.17 9.19
CA LEU A 468 0.27 -9.22 8.07
C LEU A 468 1.08 -7.95 8.43
N SER A 469 0.92 -7.42 9.64
CA SER A 469 1.64 -6.22 10.10
C SER A 469 3.09 -6.46 10.52
N SER A 470 3.53 -7.71 10.62
CA SER A 470 4.88 -8.11 11.05
C SER A 470 5.66 -8.90 10.00
N LEU A 471 5.34 -8.71 8.73
CA LEU A 471 5.98 -9.43 7.62
C LEU A 471 7.50 -9.26 7.53
N GLY A 472 8.05 -8.17 8.09
CA GLY A 472 9.44 -7.79 7.88
C GLY A 472 9.68 -7.33 6.45
N SER A 473 10.81 -7.69 5.87
CA SER A 473 11.11 -7.36 4.48
C SER A 473 10.15 -8.05 3.52
N VAL A 474 9.69 -7.30 2.52
CA VAL A 474 8.75 -7.76 1.49
C VAL A 474 9.31 -7.50 0.11
N ASP A 475 8.91 -8.35 -0.84
CA ASP A 475 9.19 -8.12 -2.25
C ASP A 475 8.40 -6.92 -2.72
N SER A 476 9.06 -6.04 -3.44
CA SER A 476 8.47 -4.79 -3.91
C SER A 476 8.85 -4.59 -5.37
N PRO A 477 7.93 -4.14 -6.22
CA PRO A 477 8.28 -3.76 -7.57
C PRO A 477 9.31 -2.63 -7.57
N GLY A 478 10.01 -2.50 -8.66
CA GLY A 478 11.02 -1.47 -8.80
C GLY A 478 12.34 -1.83 -8.10
N LEU A 479 13.18 -0.86 -8.01
CA LEU A 479 14.45 -0.92 -7.33
C LEU A 479 14.32 -0.65 -5.82
N SER A 480 13.09 -0.53 -5.33
CA SER A 480 12.82 -0.18 -3.95
C SER A 480 12.79 -1.42 -3.06
N PHE A 481 13.34 -1.29 -1.86
CA PHE A 481 13.08 -2.23 -0.79
C PHE A 481 11.84 -1.80 -0.02
N GLY A 482 11.11 -2.77 0.50
CA GLY A 482 9.96 -2.53 1.35
C GLY A 482 10.00 -3.42 2.58
N SER A 483 9.35 -2.98 3.63
CA SER A 483 9.17 -3.78 4.84
C SER A 483 7.95 -3.31 5.62
N PHE A 484 7.28 -4.28 6.29
CA PHE A 484 6.26 -3.98 7.28
C PHE A 484 6.70 -4.51 8.64
N THR A 485 6.61 -3.67 9.66
CA THR A 485 6.82 -4.06 11.05
C THR A 485 5.74 -3.40 11.91
N LEU A 486 5.54 -3.88 13.13
CA LEU A 486 4.57 -3.32 14.08
C LEU A 486 4.73 -1.80 14.30
N ASN A 487 5.93 -1.25 14.05
CA ASN A 487 6.22 0.17 14.19
C ASN A 487 6.37 0.90 12.83
N LYS A 488 6.22 0.19 11.73
CA LYS A 488 6.35 0.72 10.36
C LYS A 488 5.26 0.12 9.48
N PRO A 489 4.07 0.74 9.47
CA PRO A 489 2.93 0.26 8.67
C PRO A 489 3.03 0.67 7.18
N THR A 490 4.03 1.45 6.80
CA THR A 490 4.28 1.92 5.43
C THR A 490 5.34 1.06 4.74
N ARG A 491 5.11 0.65 3.48
CA ARG A 491 6.03 -0.23 2.75
C ARG A 491 7.35 0.43 2.39
N PRO A 492 7.39 1.61 1.74
CA PRO A 492 8.61 2.14 1.14
C PRO A 492 9.75 2.37 2.13
N SER A 493 10.97 2.14 1.68
CA SER A 493 12.21 2.39 2.44
C SER A 493 13.16 3.34 1.72
N SER A 494 12.76 3.84 0.56
CA SER A 494 13.54 4.79 -0.24
C SER A 494 12.64 5.80 -0.94
N ILE A 495 13.24 6.93 -1.32
CA ILE A 495 12.61 8.01 -2.09
C ILE A 495 13.44 8.29 -3.33
N GLN A 496 12.81 8.82 -4.36
CA GLN A 496 13.46 9.19 -5.61
C GLN A 496 12.94 10.53 -6.10
N HIS A 497 13.84 11.34 -6.67
CA HIS A 497 13.48 12.55 -7.40
C HIS A 497 13.12 12.16 -8.85
N MET A 498 11.94 12.51 -9.25
CA MET A 498 11.39 12.27 -10.59
C MET A 498 10.88 13.58 -11.19
N GLU A 499 10.64 13.59 -12.48
CA GLU A 499 10.13 14.75 -13.21
C GLU A 499 9.08 14.29 -14.24
N TYR A 500 7.98 15.01 -14.32
CA TYR A 500 7.03 14.84 -15.42
C TYR A 500 7.60 15.48 -16.68
N GLN A 501 7.66 14.71 -17.76
CA GLN A 501 8.12 15.16 -19.08
C GLN A 501 7.03 15.06 -20.13
N PHE A 502 6.87 16.14 -20.89
CA PHE A 502 5.95 16.23 -22.02
C PHE A 502 6.61 16.97 -23.19
N PRO A 503 6.50 16.45 -24.44
CA PRO A 503 6.11 15.07 -24.77
C PRO A 503 7.09 14.06 -24.18
N CYS A 504 6.63 12.82 -23.99
CA CYS A 504 7.48 11.78 -23.43
C CYS A 504 8.63 11.42 -24.37
N ALA A 505 9.87 11.83 -24.04
CA ALA A 505 11.02 11.90 -24.95
C ALA A 505 11.90 10.62 -25.00
N ILE A 506 11.40 9.46 -24.54
CA ILE A 506 12.28 8.32 -24.22
C ILE A 506 12.60 7.42 -25.40
N SER A 507 11.74 7.29 -26.39
CA SER A 507 12.05 6.61 -27.64
C SER A 507 11.07 6.96 -28.75
N GLU A 508 11.50 6.79 -30.03
CA GLU A 508 10.59 6.84 -31.19
C GLU A 508 9.46 5.80 -31.10
N GLU A 509 9.66 4.71 -30.34
CA GLU A 509 8.63 3.71 -30.08
C GLU A 509 7.56 4.20 -29.11
N ALA A 510 7.93 4.99 -28.10
CA ALA A 510 7.00 5.62 -27.17
C ALA A 510 6.08 6.62 -27.88
N GLU A 511 6.62 7.45 -28.79
CA GLU A 511 5.80 8.34 -29.62
C GLU A 511 4.78 7.56 -30.47
N SER A 512 5.13 6.35 -30.91
CA SER A 512 4.22 5.50 -31.68
C SER A 512 3.08 4.88 -30.87
N GLN A 513 3.21 4.86 -29.55
CA GLN A 513 2.23 4.29 -28.61
C GLN A 513 1.31 5.33 -27.96
N ASN A 514 1.32 6.59 -28.43
CA ASN A 514 0.49 7.70 -27.94
C ASN A 514 0.71 8.07 -26.45
N TYR A 515 1.92 7.92 -25.93
CA TYR A 515 2.21 8.44 -24.59
C TYR A 515 2.17 9.96 -24.58
N SER A 516 1.22 10.50 -23.86
CA SER A 516 0.99 11.94 -23.72
C SER A 516 2.03 12.62 -22.84
N GLY A 517 2.52 11.92 -21.83
CA GLY A 517 3.57 12.36 -20.91
C GLY A 517 4.09 11.18 -20.11
N CYS A 518 5.16 11.36 -19.37
CA CYS A 518 5.73 10.31 -18.53
C CYS A 518 6.44 10.89 -17.30
N ILE A 519 6.52 10.10 -16.25
CA ILE A 519 7.29 10.41 -15.04
C ILE A 519 8.62 9.69 -15.12
N LEU A 520 9.73 10.46 -15.10
CA LEU A 520 11.07 9.93 -15.26
C LEU A 520 11.93 10.14 -14.02
N PRO A 521 12.74 9.15 -13.62
CA PRO A 521 13.70 9.30 -12.56
C PRO A 521 14.83 10.26 -12.98
N ILE A 522 15.08 11.30 -12.18
CA ILE A 522 16.15 12.26 -12.35
C ILE A 522 17.34 11.93 -11.44
N SER A 523 17.09 11.24 -10.33
CA SER A 523 18.13 10.80 -9.40
C SER A 523 18.04 9.29 -9.15
N ASN A 524 19.08 8.74 -8.53
CA ASN A 524 19.02 7.41 -7.96
C ASN A 524 18.09 7.39 -6.73
N PRO A 525 17.50 6.23 -6.42
CA PRO A 525 16.79 6.06 -5.16
C PRO A 525 17.68 6.34 -3.95
N GLU A 526 17.17 7.11 -3.01
CA GLU A 526 17.85 7.42 -1.75
C GLU A 526 17.16 6.72 -0.58
N ASN A 527 17.95 6.09 0.30
CA ASN A 527 17.40 5.38 1.45
C ASN A 527 16.96 6.37 2.53
N ILE A 528 15.70 6.31 2.96
CA ILE A 528 15.13 7.23 3.96
C ILE A 528 15.52 6.91 5.41
N PHE A 529 16.22 5.80 5.66
CA PHE A 529 16.60 5.37 7.02
C PHE A 529 18.10 5.51 7.33
N THR A 530 18.88 6.18 6.47
CA THR A 530 20.34 6.32 6.65
C THR A 530 20.76 7.59 7.41
N ASN A 531 19.83 8.37 7.94
CA ASN A 531 20.15 9.57 8.74
C ASN A 531 19.70 9.45 10.18
#